data_ab262cc2260d96281269d077bd320d63
#
_entry.id   ab262cc2260d96281269d077bd320d63
#
_cell.length_a   1.000
_cell.length_b   1.000
_cell.length_c   1.000
_cell.angle_alpha   90.00
_cell.angle_beta   90.00
_cell.angle_gamma   90.00
#
_symmetry.space_group_name_H-M   'P 1'
#
loop_
_entity.id
_entity.type
_entity.pdbx_description
1 polymer ?
#
loop_
_entity_poly.entity_id
_entity_poly.type
_entity_poly.pdbx_seq_one_letter_code
_entity_poly.pdbx_strand_id
1 'polypeptide(L)'
;MRSDFAEFRELVALPGESFNPIEAAFLIAMDEYPKLSAARCGRLMAEMKNEAEEHMRSLQGRSAKRAKGPEVIAQVEHFNKLFFETWGFHGNNDEYYDPRNSFLNDVIDRRTGIPISLTLLYVDIARGGAAIEVIPVGMPGHFLAGFNAREDLYIDVFGQGAFLTLPECAKRAESIIPELIFEPGHMYRVGPRVIVARMLRNLINIYINEENFPKALHS
;
A
#
# COMPACT_ATOMS: atom_id res chain seq x y z
N MET A 1 1.74 -28.47 7.76
CA MET A 1 1.29 -27.07 7.65
C MET A 1 2.50 -26.22 8.01
N ARG A 2 2.98 -25.32 7.14
CA ARG A 2 4.16 -24.51 7.42
C ARG A 2 3.87 -23.59 8.60
N SER A 3 4.90 -23.26 9.41
CA SER A 3 4.78 -22.39 10.58
C SER A 3 4.23 -21.00 10.24
N ASP A 4 4.56 -20.52 9.04
CA ASP A 4 4.22 -19.18 8.54
C ASP A 4 2.71 -18.99 8.36
N PHE A 5 1.98 -20.04 7.94
CA PHE A 5 0.52 -19.98 7.83
C PHE A 5 -0.19 -19.98 9.20
N ALA A 6 0.40 -20.64 10.20
CA ALA A 6 -0.10 -20.57 11.56
C ALA A 6 0.08 -19.16 12.14
N GLU A 7 1.24 -18.56 11.94
CA GLU A 7 1.58 -17.20 12.36
C GLU A 7 0.68 -16.15 11.70
N PHE A 8 0.42 -16.29 10.39
CA PHE A 8 -0.54 -15.44 9.68
C PHE A 8 -1.96 -15.55 10.27
N ARG A 9 -2.45 -16.78 10.53
CA ARG A 9 -3.77 -16.97 11.12
C ARG A 9 -3.89 -16.38 12.51
N GLU A 10 -2.86 -16.52 13.34
CA GLU A 10 -2.80 -15.92 14.68
C GLU A 10 -2.83 -14.39 14.58
N LEU A 11 -2.04 -13.81 13.67
CA LEU A 11 -1.97 -12.37 13.46
C LEU A 11 -3.33 -11.78 13.07
N VAL A 12 -3.98 -12.35 12.04
CA VAL A 12 -5.27 -11.84 11.56
C VAL A 12 -6.45 -12.14 12.50
N ALA A 13 -6.27 -13.06 13.45
CA ALA A 13 -7.26 -13.38 14.47
C ALA A 13 -7.25 -12.43 15.67
N LEU A 14 -6.23 -11.56 15.80
CA LEU A 14 -6.16 -10.59 16.90
C LEU A 14 -7.44 -9.74 17.00
N PRO A 15 -7.96 -9.48 18.20
CA PRO A 15 -9.20 -8.71 18.37
C PRO A 15 -9.04 -7.28 17.87
N GLY A 16 -10.10 -6.74 17.30
CA GLY A 16 -10.06 -5.42 16.67
C GLY A 16 -9.25 -5.43 15.37
N GLU A 17 -8.71 -4.28 15.01
CA GLU A 17 -7.82 -4.12 13.85
C GLU A 17 -6.39 -3.75 14.32
N SER A 18 -5.88 -4.48 15.33
CA SER A 18 -4.67 -4.11 16.05
C SER A 18 -3.37 -4.65 15.46
N PHE A 19 -3.42 -5.36 14.33
CA PHE A 19 -2.22 -5.88 13.67
C PHE A 19 -1.70 -4.95 12.56
N ASN A 20 -0.40 -5.09 12.27
CA ASN A 20 0.23 -4.36 11.18
C ASN A 20 -0.02 -5.07 9.84
N PRO A 21 -0.70 -4.43 8.86
CA PRO A 21 -0.96 -5.07 7.56
C PRO A 21 0.32 -5.30 6.73
N ILE A 22 1.42 -4.58 6.99
CA ILE A 22 2.73 -4.85 6.39
C ILE A 22 3.26 -6.22 6.84
N GLU A 23 3.14 -6.53 8.12
CA GLU A 23 3.55 -7.82 8.67
C GLU A 23 2.76 -8.97 8.05
N ALA A 24 1.43 -8.84 7.98
CA ALA A 24 0.57 -9.81 7.31
C ALA A 24 0.93 -9.98 5.82
N ALA A 25 1.22 -8.90 5.11
CA ALA A 25 1.61 -8.95 3.70
C ALA A 25 2.97 -9.64 3.49
N PHE A 26 3.90 -9.50 4.42
CA PHE A 26 5.15 -10.26 4.38
C PHE A 26 4.96 -11.74 4.72
N LEU A 27 4.05 -12.10 5.63
CA LEU A 27 3.70 -13.50 5.90
C LEU A 27 3.10 -14.17 4.66
N ILE A 28 2.24 -13.47 3.91
CA ILE A 28 1.76 -13.92 2.61
C ILE A 28 2.93 -14.16 1.63
N ALA A 29 3.89 -13.23 1.56
CA ALA A 29 5.06 -13.38 0.71
C ALA A 29 5.98 -14.53 1.16
N MET A 30 6.15 -14.76 2.46
CA MET A 30 6.97 -15.85 3.00
C MET A 30 6.40 -17.23 2.68
N ASP A 31 5.10 -17.36 2.49
CA ASP A 31 4.48 -18.61 2.03
C ASP A 31 4.89 -18.95 0.58
N GLU A 32 4.93 -17.96 -0.30
CA GLU A 32 5.41 -18.12 -1.69
C GLU A 32 6.95 -18.27 -1.75
N TYR A 33 7.68 -17.54 -0.90
CA TYR A 33 9.15 -17.49 -0.89
C TYR A 33 9.77 -18.11 0.38
N PRO A 34 9.99 -19.43 0.44
CA PRO A 34 10.46 -20.12 1.65
C PRO A 34 11.83 -19.66 2.20
N LYS A 35 12.61 -18.92 1.41
CA LYS A 35 13.89 -18.35 1.83
C LYS A 35 13.76 -16.93 2.39
N LEU A 36 12.61 -16.31 2.25
CA LEU A 36 12.31 -15.01 2.84
C LEU A 36 12.13 -15.19 4.34
N SER A 37 12.64 -14.25 5.14
CA SER A 37 12.50 -14.29 6.60
C SER A 37 11.95 -12.97 7.14
N ALA A 38 11.20 -13.04 8.24
CA ALA A 38 10.66 -11.86 8.92
C ALA A 38 11.77 -10.85 9.28
N ALA A 39 12.95 -11.34 9.69
CA ALA A 39 14.09 -10.47 9.99
C ALA A 39 14.58 -9.68 8.76
N ARG A 40 14.59 -10.29 7.56
CA ARG A 40 14.92 -9.58 6.31
C ARG A 40 13.85 -8.54 5.97
N CYS A 41 12.59 -8.90 6.05
CA CYS A 41 11.46 -8.00 5.80
C CYS A 41 11.48 -6.79 6.74
N GLY A 42 11.69 -7.03 8.03
CA GLY A 42 11.81 -5.97 9.04
C GLY A 42 12.98 -5.01 8.76
N ARG A 43 14.15 -5.54 8.35
CA ARG A 43 15.31 -4.69 7.97
C ARG A 43 15.00 -3.82 6.75
N LEU A 44 14.43 -4.38 5.68
CA LEU A 44 14.05 -3.62 4.48
C LEU A 44 13.13 -2.45 4.83
N MET A 45 12.10 -2.70 5.64
CA MET A 45 11.19 -1.64 6.07
C MET A 45 11.87 -0.59 6.96
N ALA A 46 12.74 -1.02 7.87
CA ALA A 46 13.48 -0.11 8.74
C ALA A 46 14.45 0.79 7.94
N GLU A 47 15.18 0.23 6.99
CA GLU A 47 16.09 0.96 6.10
C GLU A 47 15.35 2.04 5.32
N MET A 48 14.22 1.69 4.69
CA MET A 48 13.41 2.67 3.93
C MET A 48 12.82 3.76 4.83
N LYS A 49 12.36 3.41 6.04
CA LYS A 49 11.85 4.41 7.00
C LYS A 49 12.95 5.35 7.49
N ASN A 50 14.14 4.84 7.77
CA ASN A 50 15.29 5.65 8.20
C ASN A 50 15.72 6.60 7.07
N GLU A 51 15.80 6.12 5.83
CA GLU A 51 16.13 6.95 4.67
C GLU A 51 15.08 8.05 4.45
N ALA A 52 13.79 7.73 4.59
CA ALA A 52 12.72 8.71 4.51
C ALA A 52 12.83 9.77 5.62
N GLU A 53 13.12 9.35 6.86
CA GLU A 53 13.33 10.28 7.97
C GLU A 53 14.51 11.22 7.73
N GLU A 54 15.64 10.69 7.26
CA GLU A 54 16.83 11.49 6.93
C GLU A 54 16.56 12.47 5.80
N HIS A 55 15.88 12.02 4.73
CA HIS A 55 15.49 12.88 3.62
C HIS A 55 14.59 14.03 4.08
N MET A 56 13.53 13.76 4.82
CA MET A 56 12.60 14.78 5.31
C MET A 56 13.28 15.73 6.30
N ARG A 57 14.18 15.24 7.15
CA ARG A 57 14.95 16.05 8.09
C ARG A 57 15.92 17.00 7.35
N SER A 58 16.51 16.58 6.25
CA SER A 58 17.40 17.42 5.43
C SER A 58 16.68 18.61 4.81
N LEU A 59 15.39 18.45 4.47
CA LEU A 59 14.57 19.49 3.85
C LEU A 59 13.98 20.49 4.87
N GLN A 60 13.64 20.04 6.07
CA GLN A 60 12.89 20.82 7.06
C GLN A 60 13.77 21.41 8.17
N GLY A 61 15.08 21.12 8.17
CA GLY A 61 15.94 21.44 9.30
C GLY A 61 15.58 20.58 10.54
N ARG A 62 16.05 20.99 11.74
CA ARG A 62 15.87 20.21 12.99
C ARG A 62 14.44 20.09 13.53
N SER A 63 13.45 20.64 12.86
CA SER A 63 12.05 20.67 13.33
C SER A 63 11.11 19.93 12.38
N ALA A 64 11.29 18.62 12.25
CA ALA A 64 10.27 17.75 11.64
C ALA A 64 9.05 17.66 12.58
N LYS A 65 8.24 18.72 12.68
CA LYS A 65 6.93 18.66 13.34
C LYS A 65 5.92 18.05 12.37
N ARG A 66 5.01 17.24 12.90
CA ARG A 66 3.83 16.80 12.14
C ARG A 66 3.12 18.03 11.58
N ALA A 67 3.20 18.22 10.27
CA ALA A 67 2.58 19.36 9.61
C ALA A 67 1.05 19.21 9.60
N LYS A 68 0.35 20.33 9.63
CA LYS A 68 -1.10 20.41 9.52
C LYS A 68 -1.48 21.40 8.43
N GLY A 69 -2.64 21.16 7.80
CA GLY A 69 -3.14 22.07 6.77
C GLY A 69 -2.27 22.09 5.51
N PRO A 70 -1.98 23.26 4.91
CA PRO A 70 -1.22 23.35 3.65
C PRO A 70 0.19 22.77 3.73
N GLU A 71 0.83 22.79 4.90
CA GLU A 71 2.18 22.26 5.09
C GLU A 71 2.26 20.75 4.86
N VAL A 72 1.17 19.99 5.10
CA VAL A 72 1.17 18.55 4.86
C VAL A 72 1.25 18.23 3.36
N ILE A 73 0.68 19.08 2.50
CA ILE A 73 0.77 18.89 1.04
C ILE A 73 2.21 19.01 0.58
N ALA A 74 2.93 20.05 1.01
CA ALA A 74 4.35 20.20 0.69
C ALA A 74 5.20 19.02 1.21
N GLN A 75 4.90 18.51 2.40
CA GLN A 75 5.57 17.29 2.91
C GLN A 75 5.30 16.08 2.04
N VAL A 76 4.05 15.88 1.60
CA VAL A 76 3.68 14.79 0.67
C VAL A 76 4.41 14.97 -0.66
N GLU A 77 4.48 16.16 -1.23
CA GLU A 77 5.22 16.43 -2.48
C GLU A 77 6.71 16.09 -2.33
N HIS A 78 7.34 16.43 -1.21
CA HIS A 78 8.73 16.06 -0.94
C HIS A 78 8.90 14.55 -0.79
N PHE A 79 7.98 13.87 -0.09
CA PHE A 79 8.00 12.42 0.04
C PHE A 79 7.71 11.73 -1.30
N ASN A 80 6.83 12.26 -2.12
CA ASN A 80 6.58 11.78 -3.48
C ASN A 80 7.84 11.78 -4.33
N LYS A 81 8.67 12.84 -4.27
CA LYS A 81 9.96 12.88 -4.97
C LYS A 81 10.89 11.77 -4.52
N LEU A 82 10.97 11.52 -3.21
CA LEU A 82 11.75 10.41 -2.70
C LEU A 82 11.21 9.06 -3.18
N PHE A 83 9.90 8.82 -3.02
CA PHE A 83 9.27 7.54 -3.31
C PHE A 83 9.25 7.21 -4.80
N PHE A 84 8.86 8.17 -5.65
CA PHE A 84 8.66 7.93 -7.09
C PHE A 84 9.91 8.26 -7.93
N GLU A 85 10.60 9.37 -7.64
CA GLU A 85 11.72 9.81 -8.48
C GLU A 85 13.06 9.21 -8.00
N THR A 86 13.33 9.21 -6.67
CA THR A 86 14.61 8.72 -6.14
C THR A 86 14.61 7.20 -6.03
N TRP A 87 13.59 6.60 -5.40
CA TRP A 87 13.48 5.16 -5.27
C TRP A 87 12.91 4.48 -6.51
N GLY A 88 12.21 5.20 -7.37
CA GLY A 88 11.69 4.72 -8.63
C GLY A 88 10.45 3.84 -8.53
N PHE A 89 9.66 3.92 -7.45
CA PHE A 89 8.42 3.15 -7.36
C PHE A 89 7.41 3.59 -8.42
N HIS A 90 6.77 2.63 -9.07
CA HIS A 90 5.74 2.93 -10.08
C HIS A 90 4.71 1.80 -10.18
N GLY A 91 3.55 2.12 -10.75
CA GLY A 91 2.50 1.16 -11.05
C GLY A 91 2.85 0.29 -12.26
N ASN A 92 2.55 -1.01 -12.19
CA ASN A 92 2.69 -1.91 -13.32
C ASN A 92 1.41 -1.88 -14.17
N ASN A 93 1.42 -1.08 -15.22
CA ASN A 93 0.31 -1.00 -16.17
C ASN A 93 0.38 -2.10 -17.24
N ASP A 94 1.58 -2.53 -17.62
CA ASP A 94 1.81 -3.47 -18.73
C ASP A 94 1.51 -4.92 -18.31
N GLU A 95 1.94 -5.29 -17.10
CA GLU A 95 1.74 -6.62 -16.52
C GLU A 95 1.00 -6.52 -15.19
N TYR A 96 -0.20 -5.91 -15.21
CA TYR A 96 -0.99 -5.67 -13.99
C TYR A 96 -1.27 -6.93 -13.18
N TYR A 97 -1.52 -8.05 -13.85
CA TYR A 97 -1.86 -9.34 -13.24
C TYR A 97 -0.65 -10.22 -12.90
N ASP A 98 0.59 -9.71 -13.00
CA ASP A 98 1.75 -10.42 -12.47
C ASP A 98 1.63 -10.58 -10.94
N PRO A 99 1.61 -11.81 -10.37
CA PRO A 99 1.46 -12.03 -8.93
C PRO A 99 2.56 -11.34 -8.11
N ARG A 100 3.75 -11.14 -8.67
CA ARG A 100 4.87 -10.41 -8.04
C ARG A 100 4.52 -8.95 -7.71
N ASN A 101 3.50 -8.37 -8.33
CA ASN A 101 3.00 -7.03 -7.98
C ASN A 101 2.26 -7.01 -6.64
N SER A 102 1.89 -8.17 -6.09
CA SER A 102 1.16 -8.32 -4.82
C SER A 102 2.08 -8.69 -3.65
N PHE A 103 3.23 -9.36 -3.90
CA PHE A 103 4.17 -9.73 -2.86
C PHE A 103 5.11 -8.58 -2.51
N LEU A 104 5.10 -8.10 -1.26
CA LEU A 104 5.82 -6.87 -0.88
C LEU A 104 7.35 -6.97 -1.05
N ASN A 105 7.96 -8.16 -0.89
CA ASN A 105 9.38 -8.36 -1.19
C ASN A 105 9.70 -8.06 -2.66
N ASP A 106 8.88 -8.57 -3.59
CA ASP A 106 9.06 -8.32 -5.03
C ASP A 106 8.76 -6.86 -5.38
N VAL A 107 7.73 -6.28 -4.79
CA VAL A 107 7.40 -4.86 -4.99
C VAL A 107 8.54 -3.97 -4.54
N ILE A 108 9.18 -4.27 -3.40
CA ILE A 108 10.35 -3.52 -2.93
C ILE A 108 11.55 -3.73 -3.84
N ASP A 109 11.86 -4.97 -4.21
CA ASP A 109 13.03 -5.29 -5.03
C ASP A 109 12.89 -4.75 -6.46
N ARG A 110 11.71 -4.84 -7.06
CA ARG A 110 11.40 -4.41 -8.43
C ARG A 110 10.96 -2.95 -8.55
N ARG A 111 10.64 -2.28 -7.45
CA ARG A 111 10.04 -0.94 -7.41
C ARG A 111 8.72 -0.84 -8.17
N THR A 112 8.02 -1.93 -8.35
CA THR A 112 6.85 -2.05 -9.22
C THR A 112 5.74 -2.81 -8.50
N GLY A 113 4.50 -2.31 -8.55
CA GLY A 113 3.38 -2.96 -7.87
C GLY A 113 2.01 -2.56 -8.42
N ILE A 114 0.96 -3.03 -7.74
CA ILE A 114 -0.43 -2.67 -7.99
C ILE A 114 -0.92 -1.63 -6.96
N PRO A 115 -2.09 -1.00 -7.16
CA PRO A 115 -2.56 0.07 -6.28
C PRO A 115 -2.49 -0.26 -4.79
N ILE A 116 -2.91 -1.45 -4.37
CA ILE A 116 -2.95 -1.82 -2.95
C ILE A 116 -1.56 -2.04 -2.35
N SER A 117 -0.66 -2.74 -3.04
CA SER A 117 0.69 -3.03 -2.53
C SER A 117 1.55 -1.77 -2.46
N LEU A 118 1.49 -0.91 -3.48
CA LEU A 118 2.20 0.38 -3.48
C LEU A 118 1.66 1.32 -2.40
N THR A 119 0.32 1.44 -2.27
CA THR A 119 -0.28 2.31 -1.25
C THR A 119 0.03 1.82 0.15
N LEU A 120 0.04 0.52 0.38
CA LEU A 120 0.38 -0.05 1.69
C LEU A 120 1.82 0.30 2.09
N LEU A 121 2.79 0.14 1.20
CA LEU A 121 4.18 0.55 1.42
C LEU A 121 4.30 2.06 1.63
N TYR A 122 3.68 2.84 0.76
CA TYR A 122 3.69 4.30 0.83
C TYR A 122 3.19 4.81 2.18
N VAL A 123 2.02 4.33 2.62
CA VAL A 123 1.38 4.75 3.88
C VAL A 123 2.25 4.36 5.09
N ASP A 124 2.81 3.16 5.11
CA ASP A 124 3.62 2.69 6.23
C ASP A 124 4.94 3.48 6.36
N ILE A 125 5.59 3.76 5.23
CA ILE A 125 6.84 4.54 5.21
C ILE A 125 6.57 6.02 5.47
N ALA A 126 5.53 6.61 4.88
CA ALA A 126 5.14 7.99 5.13
C ALA A 126 4.88 8.24 6.62
N ARG A 127 4.17 7.34 7.28
CA ARG A 127 3.86 7.44 8.72
C ARG A 127 5.06 7.16 9.60
N GLY A 128 5.82 6.11 9.30
CA GLY A 128 6.92 5.62 10.14
C GLY A 128 8.25 6.33 9.92
N GLY A 129 8.50 6.86 8.72
CA GLY A 129 9.73 7.53 8.35
C GLY A 129 9.56 9.04 8.13
N ALA A 130 8.63 9.42 7.26
CA ALA A 130 8.44 10.83 6.89
C ALA A 130 7.57 11.64 7.87
N ALA A 131 7.00 11.03 8.90
CA ALA A 131 6.09 11.62 9.88
C ALA A 131 4.84 12.28 9.27
N ILE A 132 4.35 11.75 8.13
CA ILE A 132 3.17 12.22 7.41
C ILE A 132 1.97 11.37 7.79
N GLU A 133 0.89 12.00 8.29
CA GLU A 133 -0.33 11.30 8.72
C GLU A 133 -1.26 11.02 7.53
N VAL A 134 -0.93 9.98 6.77
CA VAL A 134 -1.76 9.44 5.69
C VAL A 134 -2.36 8.09 6.08
N ILE A 135 -3.46 7.72 5.45
CA ILE A 135 -4.21 6.50 5.73
C ILE A 135 -4.55 5.77 4.43
N PRO A 136 -4.71 4.45 4.45
CA PRO A 136 -5.20 3.71 3.30
C PRO A 136 -6.69 3.99 3.08
N VAL A 137 -7.07 4.25 1.82
CA VAL A 137 -8.45 4.51 1.38
C VAL A 137 -8.80 3.56 0.25
N GLY A 138 -9.90 2.82 0.44
CA GLY A 138 -10.47 1.98 -0.59
C GLY A 138 -11.45 2.74 -1.46
N MET A 139 -11.44 2.43 -2.75
CA MET A 139 -12.49 2.81 -3.69
C MET A 139 -12.78 1.64 -4.64
N PRO A 140 -13.89 1.64 -5.38
CA PRO A 140 -14.20 0.62 -6.38
C PRO A 140 -13.08 0.54 -7.43
N GLY A 141 -12.56 -0.67 -7.64
CA GLY A 141 -11.51 -0.95 -8.62
C GLY A 141 -10.11 -0.38 -8.32
N HIS A 142 -9.93 0.42 -7.25
CA HIS A 142 -8.65 1.07 -6.98
C HIS A 142 -8.34 1.18 -5.48
N PHE A 143 -7.15 1.72 -5.16
CA PHE A 143 -6.68 1.91 -3.79
C PHE A 143 -5.82 3.17 -3.72
N LEU A 144 -6.10 4.04 -2.75
CA LEU A 144 -5.49 5.36 -2.61
C LEU A 144 -4.92 5.56 -1.21
N ALA A 145 -4.07 6.55 -1.03
CA ALA A 145 -3.81 7.12 0.28
C ALA A 145 -4.67 8.38 0.48
N GLY A 146 -5.12 8.60 1.71
CA GLY A 146 -5.88 9.78 2.11
C GLY A 146 -5.24 10.45 3.31
N PHE A 147 -5.74 11.61 3.68
CA PHE A 147 -5.29 12.32 4.85
C PHE A 147 -6.18 12.04 6.06
N ASN A 148 -5.59 11.92 7.25
CA ASN A 148 -6.36 11.66 8.46
C ASN A 148 -7.30 12.84 8.84
N ALA A 149 -6.91 14.06 8.48
CA ALA A 149 -7.57 15.29 8.90
C ALA A 149 -8.45 15.95 7.82
N ARG A 150 -8.55 15.36 6.61
CA ARG A 150 -9.34 15.91 5.51
C ARG A 150 -9.83 14.79 4.58
N GLU A 151 -11.00 14.98 4.00
CA GLU A 151 -11.69 13.98 3.16
C GLU A 151 -11.95 14.48 1.73
N ASP A 152 -11.34 15.60 1.34
CA ASP A 152 -11.53 16.26 0.06
C ASP A 152 -10.37 16.03 -0.92
N LEU A 153 -9.27 15.42 -0.45
CA LEU A 153 -8.07 15.20 -1.24
C LEU A 153 -7.47 13.82 -0.95
N TYR A 154 -7.07 13.15 -2.01
CA TYR A 154 -6.49 11.80 -1.99
C TYR A 154 -5.18 11.77 -2.78
N ILE A 155 -4.36 10.76 -2.56
CA ILE A 155 -3.07 10.54 -3.23
C ILE A 155 -3.16 9.24 -4.00
N ASP A 156 -3.05 9.30 -5.32
CA ASP A 156 -2.97 8.12 -6.18
C ASP A 156 -1.53 7.62 -6.27
N VAL A 157 -1.18 6.70 -5.38
CA VAL A 157 0.17 6.13 -5.31
C VAL A 157 0.52 5.34 -6.57
N PHE A 158 -0.46 4.65 -7.17
CA PHE A 158 -0.28 3.95 -8.44
C PHE A 158 -0.08 4.92 -9.61
N GLY A 159 -0.72 6.09 -9.55
CA GLY A 159 -0.56 7.21 -10.47
C GLY A 159 0.56 8.17 -10.06
N GLN A 160 1.65 7.67 -9.49
CA GLN A 160 2.85 8.44 -9.12
C GLN A 160 2.59 9.60 -8.15
N GLY A 161 1.70 9.40 -7.20
CA GLY A 161 1.43 10.38 -6.14
C GLY A 161 0.57 11.57 -6.58
N ALA A 162 -0.14 11.46 -7.70
CA ALA A 162 -1.07 12.48 -8.14
C ALA A 162 -2.12 12.76 -7.07
N PHE A 163 -2.37 14.04 -6.79
CA PHE A 163 -3.45 14.45 -5.93
C PHE A 163 -4.77 14.38 -6.69
N LEU A 164 -5.77 13.75 -6.07
CA LEU A 164 -7.12 13.61 -6.63
C LEU A 164 -8.15 14.20 -5.68
N THR A 165 -9.05 15.01 -6.22
CA THR A 165 -10.28 15.42 -5.57
C THR A 165 -11.35 14.33 -5.64
N LEU A 166 -12.39 14.41 -4.85
CA LEU A 166 -13.50 13.44 -4.89
C LEU A 166 -14.12 13.28 -6.29
N PRO A 167 -14.37 14.35 -7.08
CA PRO A 167 -14.85 14.22 -8.47
C PRO A 167 -13.86 13.50 -9.40
N GLU A 168 -12.55 13.65 -9.19
CA GLU A 168 -11.52 12.94 -9.97
C GLU A 168 -11.45 11.46 -9.57
N CYS A 169 -11.64 11.15 -8.29
CA CYS A 169 -11.79 9.76 -7.83
C CYS A 169 -13.02 9.10 -8.46
N ALA A 170 -14.16 9.82 -8.53
CA ALA A 170 -15.38 9.34 -9.18
C ALA A 170 -15.12 8.99 -10.65
N LYS A 171 -14.53 9.92 -11.43
CA LYS A 171 -14.17 9.68 -12.83
C LYS A 171 -13.25 8.48 -13.01
N ARG A 172 -12.26 8.31 -12.11
CA ARG A 172 -11.37 7.16 -12.16
C ARG A 172 -12.10 5.86 -11.86
N ALA A 173 -12.96 5.82 -10.85
CA ALA A 173 -13.74 4.62 -10.52
C ALA A 173 -14.67 4.21 -11.67
N GLU A 174 -15.36 5.18 -12.27
CA GLU A 174 -16.27 4.98 -13.41
C GLU A 174 -15.49 4.55 -14.67
N SER A 175 -14.27 5.01 -14.85
CA SER A 175 -13.40 4.53 -15.96
C SER A 175 -12.95 3.08 -15.80
N ILE A 176 -12.84 2.59 -14.58
CA ILE A 176 -12.47 1.20 -14.27
C ILE A 176 -13.70 0.28 -14.30
N ILE A 177 -14.84 0.79 -13.83
CA ILE A 177 -16.10 0.06 -13.74
C ILE A 177 -17.18 0.92 -14.43
N PRO A 178 -17.39 0.77 -15.74
CA PRO A 178 -18.26 1.67 -16.52
C PRO A 178 -19.72 1.73 -16.06
N GLU A 179 -20.22 0.68 -15.40
CA GLU A 179 -21.61 0.63 -14.88
C GLU A 179 -21.75 1.19 -13.47
N LEU A 180 -20.64 1.65 -12.87
CA LEU A 180 -20.65 2.21 -11.52
C LEU A 180 -21.31 3.59 -11.50
N ILE A 181 -22.30 3.76 -10.64
CA ILE A 181 -22.76 5.08 -10.22
C ILE A 181 -21.99 5.40 -8.94
N PHE A 182 -21.02 6.31 -9.06
CA PHE A 182 -20.17 6.64 -7.92
C PHE A 182 -20.92 7.49 -6.89
N GLU A 183 -20.78 7.09 -5.62
CA GLU A 183 -21.27 7.82 -4.47
C GLU A 183 -20.13 8.13 -3.50
N PRO A 184 -20.17 9.23 -2.72
CA PRO A 184 -19.12 9.57 -1.75
C PRO A 184 -18.82 8.44 -0.74
N GLY A 185 -19.82 7.65 -0.38
CA GLY A 185 -19.67 6.48 0.50
C GLY A 185 -18.84 5.34 -0.07
N HIS A 186 -18.51 5.37 -1.36
CA HIS A 186 -17.56 4.44 -1.98
C HIS A 186 -16.09 4.72 -1.60
N MET A 187 -15.82 5.91 -1.04
CA MET A 187 -14.52 6.25 -0.47
C MET A 187 -14.55 5.95 1.03
N TYR A 188 -13.77 4.98 1.48
CA TYR A 188 -13.77 4.58 2.89
C TYR A 188 -12.38 4.27 3.41
N ARG A 189 -12.15 4.59 4.67
CA ARG A 189 -10.93 4.16 5.37
C ARG A 189 -10.90 2.66 5.46
N VAL A 190 -9.75 2.08 5.16
CA VAL A 190 -9.59 0.64 5.09
C VAL A 190 -8.76 0.16 6.28
N GLY A 191 -9.35 -0.74 7.05
CA GLY A 191 -8.64 -1.40 8.16
C GLY A 191 -7.76 -2.55 7.69
N PRO A 192 -6.84 -3.01 8.55
CA PRO A 192 -5.85 -4.04 8.23
C PRO A 192 -6.44 -5.31 7.64
N ARG A 193 -7.56 -5.83 8.17
CA ARG A 193 -8.19 -7.05 7.66
C ARG A 193 -8.70 -6.91 6.23
N VAL A 194 -9.30 -5.76 5.92
CA VAL A 194 -9.82 -5.50 4.57
C VAL A 194 -8.66 -5.37 3.58
N ILE A 195 -7.54 -4.75 3.98
CA ILE A 195 -6.33 -4.68 3.16
C ILE A 195 -5.85 -6.08 2.82
N VAL A 196 -5.63 -6.93 3.83
CA VAL A 196 -5.15 -8.29 3.66
C VAL A 196 -6.11 -9.12 2.81
N ALA A 197 -7.42 -9.04 3.08
CA ALA A 197 -8.43 -9.73 2.29
C ALA A 197 -8.44 -9.29 0.82
N ARG A 198 -8.19 -8.02 0.52
CA ARG A 198 -8.08 -7.52 -0.86
C ARG A 198 -6.79 -8.02 -1.53
N MET A 199 -5.67 -8.08 -0.80
CA MET A 199 -4.41 -8.64 -1.33
C MET A 199 -4.56 -10.11 -1.70
N LEU A 200 -5.12 -10.92 -0.80
CA LEU A 200 -5.40 -12.34 -1.08
C LEU A 200 -6.38 -12.51 -2.25
N ARG A 201 -7.44 -11.70 -2.32
CA ARG A 201 -8.38 -11.74 -3.43
C ARG A 201 -7.71 -11.42 -4.77
N ASN A 202 -6.77 -10.49 -4.81
CA ASN A 202 -5.99 -10.20 -6.01
C ASN A 202 -5.18 -11.42 -6.44
N LEU A 203 -4.47 -12.09 -5.52
CA LEU A 203 -3.71 -13.30 -5.81
C LEU A 203 -4.62 -14.45 -6.28
N ILE A 204 -5.75 -14.68 -5.60
CA ILE A 204 -6.75 -15.68 -5.99
C ILE A 204 -7.21 -15.44 -7.43
N ASN A 205 -7.59 -14.20 -7.76
CA ASN A 205 -8.05 -13.85 -9.10
C ASN A 205 -6.95 -14.07 -10.18
N ILE A 206 -5.70 -13.71 -9.86
CA ILE A 206 -4.57 -13.95 -10.75
C ILE A 206 -4.40 -15.45 -11.00
N TYR A 207 -4.34 -16.25 -9.94
CA TYR A 207 -4.13 -17.69 -10.06
C TYR A 207 -5.31 -18.43 -10.71
N ILE A 208 -6.54 -17.94 -10.55
CA ILE A 208 -7.71 -18.46 -11.29
C ILE A 208 -7.55 -18.17 -12.79
N ASN A 209 -7.15 -16.95 -13.16
CA ASN A 209 -6.95 -16.58 -14.56
C ASN A 209 -5.79 -17.32 -15.22
N GLU A 210 -4.78 -17.71 -14.45
CA GLU A 210 -3.66 -18.56 -14.88
C GLU A 210 -3.99 -20.07 -14.86
N GLU A 211 -5.22 -20.44 -14.52
CA GLU A 211 -5.65 -21.85 -14.31
C GLU A 211 -4.83 -22.58 -13.23
N ASN A 212 -4.18 -21.84 -12.35
CA ASN A 212 -3.38 -22.38 -11.25
C ASN A 212 -4.25 -22.58 -10.00
N PHE A 213 -5.22 -23.48 -10.11
CA PHE A 213 -6.18 -23.76 -9.04
C PHE A 213 -5.55 -24.19 -7.71
N PRO A 214 -4.44 -24.98 -7.67
CA PRO A 214 -3.77 -25.29 -6.40
C PRO A 214 -3.32 -24.05 -5.64
N LYS A 215 -2.73 -23.05 -6.31
CA LYS A 215 -2.33 -21.78 -5.67
C LYS A 215 -3.55 -20.93 -5.29
N ALA A 216 -4.57 -20.86 -6.14
CA ALA A 216 -5.80 -20.14 -5.83
C ALA A 216 -6.53 -20.68 -4.59
N LEU A 217 -6.49 -22.00 -4.34
CA LEU A 217 -7.08 -22.62 -3.16
C LEU A 217 -6.21 -22.47 -1.91
N HIS A 218 -4.91 -22.22 -2.08
CA HIS A 218 -3.97 -22.05 -0.98
C HIS A 218 -3.97 -20.59 -0.48
N SER A 219 -4.14 -19.62 -1.37
CA SER A 219 -4.22 -18.18 -1.04
C SER A 219 -5.56 -17.83 -0.38
#